data_424b2f264a011edcadf6695bdc055ab2
#
_entry.id   424b2f264a011edcadf6695bdc055ab2
#
_cell.length_a   1.000
_cell.length_b   1.000
_cell.length_c   1.000
_cell.angle_alpha   90.00
_cell.angle_beta   90.00
_cell.angle_gamma   90.00
#
_symmetry.space_group_name_H-M   'P 1'
#
loop_
_entity.id
_entity.type
_entity.pdbx_description
1 polymer ?
#
loop_
_entity_poly.entity_id
_entity_poly.type
_entity_poly.pdbx_seq_one_letter_code
_entity_poly.pdbx_strand_id
1 'polypeptide(L)'
;GTVATGRIERGIIKVGDSIEIVGLRETRTTTITGLEMFQKTLDEGMAGDNIGILLRGIQKKDIERGMVLAQPGTITPHTQFEAEVYILTQEEGGRHTPFFSGYRPQFYVRTTDVTGTITKFTADDGSAAEMVMPGDRIKMSAQLINPIAIEQGMRFAIREGGRTVGAGVVSKILE
;
A
#
# COMPACT_ATOMS: atom_id res chain seq x y z
N GLY A 1 -22.23 -14.70 -2.09
CA GLY A 1 -21.01 -14.17 -1.49
C GLY A 1 -20.09 -13.54 -2.52
N THR A 2 -19.10 -12.85 -2.01
CA THR A 2 -18.11 -12.19 -2.85
C THR A 2 -16.79 -12.95 -2.80
N VAL A 3 -16.15 -13.07 -3.94
CA VAL A 3 -14.82 -13.69 -4.05
C VAL A 3 -13.78 -12.57 -4.23
N ALA A 4 -12.82 -12.52 -3.30
CA ALA A 4 -11.66 -11.64 -3.42
C ALA A 4 -10.50 -12.43 -4.01
N THR A 5 -9.84 -11.88 -5.01
CA THR A 5 -8.68 -12.53 -5.62
C THR A 5 -7.41 -11.77 -5.26
N GLY A 6 -6.34 -12.50 -5.03
CA GLY A 6 -5.07 -11.90 -4.68
C GLY A 6 -4.02 -12.93 -4.32
N ARG A 7 -2.87 -12.40 -3.88
CA ARG A 7 -1.74 -13.21 -3.47
C ARG A 7 -1.62 -13.22 -1.95
N ILE A 8 -1.37 -14.39 -1.38
CA ILE A 8 -1.04 -14.51 0.03
C ILE A 8 0.40 -14.05 0.22
N GLU A 9 0.61 -12.98 0.96
CA GLU A 9 1.95 -12.43 1.23
C GLU A 9 2.67 -13.20 2.33
N ARG A 10 1.94 -13.56 3.39
CA ARG A 10 2.50 -14.21 4.58
C ARG A 10 1.52 -15.19 5.19
N GLY A 11 2.04 -16.24 5.81
CA GLY A 11 1.27 -17.17 6.63
C GLY A 11 0.44 -18.16 5.86
N ILE A 12 -0.51 -18.75 6.58
CA ILE A 12 -1.43 -19.77 6.08
C ILE A 12 -2.84 -19.35 6.44
N ILE A 13 -3.78 -19.50 5.50
CA ILE A 13 -5.19 -19.25 5.73
C ILE A 13 -5.99 -20.53 5.47
N LYS A 14 -7.09 -20.68 6.20
CA LYS A 14 -7.95 -21.87 6.12
C LYS A 14 -9.41 -21.45 6.02
N VAL A 15 -10.20 -22.31 5.40
CA VAL A 15 -11.66 -22.18 5.44
C VAL A 15 -12.11 -22.18 6.90
N GLY A 16 -12.96 -21.22 7.25
CA GLY A 16 -13.43 -21.04 8.63
C GLY A 16 -12.68 -19.98 9.42
N ASP A 17 -11.53 -19.52 8.93
CA ASP A 17 -10.77 -18.48 9.60
C ASP A 17 -11.54 -17.15 9.63
N SER A 18 -11.42 -16.46 10.77
CA SER A 18 -11.88 -15.08 10.89
C SER A 18 -10.79 -14.16 10.37
N ILE A 19 -11.17 -13.17 9.57
CA ILE A 19 -10.23 -12.20 9.00
C ILE A 19 -10.78 -10.77 9.08
N GLU A 20 -9.87 -9.81 8.99
CA GLU A 20 -10.19 -8.41 8.82
C GLU A 20 -9.89 -7.94 7.41
N ILE A 21 -10.74 -7.08 6.89
CA ILE A 21 -10.53 -6.37 5.63
C ILE A 21 -10.02 -4.98 5.98
N VAL A 22 -8.76 -4.70 5.67
CA VAL A 22 -8.04 -3.51 6.14
C VAL A 22 -7.66 -2.61 4.96
N GLY A 23 -7.87 -1.32 5.16
CA GLY A 23 -7.45 -0.28 4.21
C GLY A 23 -8.57 0.38 3.45
N LEU A 24 -8.36 1.62 3.07
CA LEU A 24 -9.24 2.49 2.27
C LEU A 24 -10.56 2.88 2.95
N ARG A 25 -11.15 1.98 3.71
CA ARG A 25 -12.40 2.20 4.45
C ARG A 25 -12.24 1.68 5.87
N GLU A 26 -13.30 1.81 6.65
CA GLU A 26 -13.35 1.25 8.00
C GLU A 26 -13.10 -0.26 7.95
N THR A 27 -12.27 -0.77 8.88
CA THR A 27 -11.94 -2.19 8.97
C THR A 27 -13.19 -3.01 9.26
N ARG A 28 -13.38 -4.09 8.53
CA ARG A 28 -14.49 -5.02 8.70
C ARG A 28 -13.98 -6.41 9.00
N THR A 29 -14.70 -7.14 9.82
CA THR A 29 -14.41 -8.54 10.13
C THR A 29 -15.35 -9.44 9.35
N THR A 30 -14.83 -10.53 8.82
CA THR A 30 -15.62 -11.55 8.14
C THR A 30 -14.99 -12.93 8.34
N THR A 31 -15.65 -13.94 7.79
CA THR A 31 -15.17 -15.33 7.85
C THR A 31 -14.95 -15.86 6.44
N ILE A 32 -13.87 -16.61 6.26
CA ILE A 32 -13.58 -17.29 5.00
C ILE A 32 -14.50 -18.50 4.89
N THR A 33 -15.34 -18.51 3.86
CA THR A 33 -16.27 -19.63 3.62
C THR A 33 -15.79 -20.58 2.54
N GLY A 34 -14.79 -20.19 1.76
CA GLY A 34 -14.21 -21.05 0.74
C GLY A 34 -12.93 -20.47 0.19
N LEU A 35 -12.08 -21.35 -0.32
CA LEU A 35 -10.82 -21.00 -0.99
C LEU A 35 -10.76 -21.73 -2.32
N GLU A 36 -10.24 -21.07 -3.35
CA GLU A 36 -10.05 -21.71 -4.65
C GLU A 36 -8.76 -21.23 -5.33
N MET A 37 -8.19 -22.11 -6.14
CA MET A 37 -7.04 -21.81 -6.99
C MET A 37 -7.19 -22.63 -8.27
N PHE A 38 -7.08 -21.94 -9.43
CA PHE A 38 -7.28 -22.58 -10.73
C PHE A 38 -8.61 -23.35 -10.81
N GLN A 39 -9.69 -22.75 -10.28
CA GLN A 39 -11.04 -23.32 -10.25
C GLN A 39 -11.17 -24.60 -9.41
N LYS A 40 -10.17 -24.90 -8.59
CA LYS A 40 -10.23 -26.01 -7.64
C LYS A 40 -10.45 -25.49 -6.24
N THR A 41 -11.29 -26.18 -5.48
CA THR A 41 -11.56 -25.88 -4.08
C THR A 41 -10.38 -26.33 -3.22
N LEU A 42 -9.99 -25.48 -2.27
CA LEU A 42 -8.90 -25.74 -1.34
C LEU A 42 -9.40 -25.67 0.10
N ASP A 43 -8.75 -26.40 1.00
CA ASP A 43 -8.99 -26.27 2.45
C ASP A 43 -8.12 -25.19 3.07
N GLU A 44 -6.94 -24.97 2.51
CA GLU A 44 -6.01 -23.95 3.01
C GLU A 44 -5.18 -23.36 1.87
N GLY A 45 -4.65 -22.13 2.11
CA GLY A 45 -3.70 -21.48 1.21
C GLY A 45 -2.50 -20.99 2.00
N MET A 46 -1.35 -20.88 1.33
CA MET A 46 -0.10 -20.47 1.96
C MET A 46 0.58 -19.34 1.20
N ALA A 47 1.55 -18.71 1.85
CA ALA A 47 2.31 -17.61 1.27
C ALA A 47 2.85 -17.97 -0.12
N GLY A 48 2.67 -17.07 -1.06
CA GLY A 48 3.02 -17.28 -2.47
C GLY A 48 1.89 -17.70 -3.35
N ASP A 49 0.80 -18.26 -2.81
CA ASP A 49 -0.35 -18.70 -3.58
C ASP A 49 -1.17 -17.52 -4.10
N ASN A 50 -1.61 -17.61 -5.34
CA ASN A 50 -2.63 -16.72 -5.89
C ASN A 50 -3.96 -17.43 -5.79
N ILE A 51 -4.88 -16.87 -5.03
CA ILE A 51 -6.15 -17.55 -4.68
C ILE A 51 -7.36 -16.65 -4.80
N GLY A 52 -8.53 -17.28 -4.86
CA GLY A 52 -9.81 -16.63 -4.64
C GLY A 52 -10.33 -17.01 -3.26
N ILE A 53 -10.79 -16.03 -2.52
CA ILE A 53 -11.30 -16.20 -1.16
C ILE A 53 -12.76 -15.80 -1.13
N LEU A 54 -13.63 -16.74 -0.72
CA LEU A 54 -15.05 -16.45 -0.49
C LEU A 54 -15.22 -15.87 0.89
N LEU A 55 -15.90 -14.71 0.95
CA LEU A 55 -16.10 -13.96 2.18
C LEU A 55 -17.58 -13.93 2.54
N ARG A 56 -17.88 -14.25 3.81
CA ARG A 56 -19.25 -14.25 4.32
C ARG A 56 -19.79 -12.82 4.49
N GLY A 57 -20.98 -12.58 3.94
CA GLY A 57 -21.68 -11.31 4.17
C GLY A 57 -21.03 -10.09 3.55
N ILE A 58 -20.07 -10.26 2.67
CA ILE A 58 -19.40 -9.17 1.97
C ILE A 58 -19.96 -9.06 0.56
N GLN A 59 -20.34 -7.85 0.17
CA GLN A 59 -20.80 -7.56 -1.19
C GLN A 59 -19.61 -7.03 -2.02
N LYS A 60 -19.73 -7.11 -3.34
CA LYS A 60 -18.70 -6.63 -4.25
C LYS A 60 -18.33 -5.17 -4.01
N LYS A 61 -19.29 -4.34 -3.62
CA LYS A 61 -19.08 -2.91 -3.33
C LYS A 61 -18.29 -2.66 -2.04
N ASP A 62 -18.18 -3.66 -1.17
CA ASP A 62 -17.54 -3.53 0.14
C ASP A 62 -16.04 -3.77 0.09
N ILE A 63 -15.54 -4.28 -1.02
CA ILE A 63 -14.12 -4.62 -1.18
C ILE A 63 -13.59 -4.03 -2.48
N GLU A 64 -12.35 -3.54 -2.44
CA GLU A 64 -11.71 -2.96 -3.62
C GLU A 64 -10.21 -3.20 -3.62
N ARG A 65 -9.60 -2.99 -4.78
CA ARG A 65 -8.15 -3.13 -4.95
C ARG A 65 -7.42 -2.22 -3.96
N GLY A 66 -6.39 -2.76 -3.32
CA GLY A 66 -5.61 -2.05 -2.31
C GLY A 66 -5.94 -2.43 -0.88
N MET A 67 -7.09 -3.06 -0.67
CA MET A 67 -7.42 -3.62 0.64
C MET A 67 -6.60 -4.88 0.89
N VAL A 68 -6.34 -5.16 2.17
CA VAL A 68 -5.60 -6.34 2.61
C VAL A 68 -6.49 -7.17 3.53
N LEU A 69 -6.52 -8.47 3.28
CA LEU A 69 -7.17 -9.42 4.16
C LEU A 69 -6.12 -9.94 5.14
N ALA A 70 -6.38 -9.78 6.42
CA ALA A 70 -5.41 -10.08 7.47
C ALA A 70 -6.03 -10.81 8.64
N GLN A 71 -5.18 -11.54 9.38
CA GLN A 71 -5.58 -12.11 10.66
C GLN A 71 -5.98 -10.95 11.58
N PRO A 72 -7.07 -11.07 12.35
CA PRO A 72 -7.53 -9.98 13.21
C PRO A 72 -6.43 -9.45 14.13
N GLY A 73 -6.33 -8.11 14.17
CA GLY A 73 -5.37 -7.43 15.04
C GLY A 73 -3.93 -7.41 14.57
N THR A 74 -3.61 -7.95 13.37
CA THR A 74 -2.22 -8.02 12.90
C THR A 74 -1.81 -6.85 12.00
N ILE A 75 -2.74 -6.22 11.32
CA ILE A 75 -2.47 -5.09 10.41
C ILE A 75 -3.39 -3.93 10.76
N THR A 76 -2.80 -2.74 10.89
CA THR A 76 -3.53 -1.51 11.15
C THR A 76 -3.39 -0.58 9.96
N PRO A 77 -4.46 0.10 9.52
CA PRO A 77 -4.36 1.09 8.46
C PRO A 77 -3.74 2.38 8.98
N HIS A 78 -3.00 3.08 8.11
CA HIS A 78 -2.31 4.31 8.46
C HIS A 78 -2.44 5.34 7.35
N THR A 79 -2.37 6.62 7.73
CA THR A 79 -2.42 7.75 6.80
C THR A 79 -1.13 8.56 6.75
N GLN A 80 -0.30 8.49 7.79
CA GLN A 80 0.90 9.32 7.87
C GLN A 80 2.14 8.48 8.13
N PHE A 81 3.19 8.75 7.37
CA PHE A 81 4.45 8.04 7.51
C PHE A 81 5.63 8.88 7.06
N GLU A 82 6.82 8.49 7.54
CA GLU A 82 8.09 8.98 7.03
C GLU A 82 8.72 7.91 6.14
N ALA A 83 9.46 8.34 5.13
CA ALA A 83 10.09 7.44 4.18
C ALA A 83 11.42 7.99 3.68
N GLU A 84 12.27 7.07 3.24
CA GLU A 84 13.47 7.39 2.47
C GLU A 84 13.15 7.15 1.01
N VAL A 85 13.39 8.15 0.16
CA VAL A 85 12.92 8.16 -1.22
C VAL A 85 14.04 8.55 -2.17
N TYR A 86 14.06 7.89 -3.32
CA TYR A 86 14.87 8.27 -4.47
C TYR A 86 13.94 8.83 -5.55
N ILE A 87 14.25 10.02 -6.05
CA ILE A 87 13.49 10.66 -7.11
C ILE A 87 14.19 10.37 -8.44
N LEU A 88 13.47 9.74 -9.37
CA LEU A 88 14.04 9.35 -10.67
C LEU A 88 14.49 10.57 -11.45
N THR A 89 15.58 10.42 -12.18
CA THR A 89 16.05 11.44 -13.15
C THR A 89 15.13 11.44 -14.36
N GLN A 90 15.22 12.52 -15.16
CA GLN A 90 14.49 12.58 -16.42
C GLN A 90 14.85 11.41 -17.33
N GLU A 91 16.12 11.03 -17.37
CA GLU A 91 16.61 9.91 -18.19
C GLU A 91 16.01 8.58 -17.76
N GLU A 92 15.71 8.42 -16.48
CA GLU A 92 15.06 7.24 -15.92
C GLU A 92 13.54 7.25 -16.09
N GLY A 93 12.99 8.26 -16.76
CA GLY A 93 11.56 8.41 -16.96
C GLY A 93 10.86 9.26 -15.92
N GLY A 94 11.61 9.91 -15.05
CA GLY A 94 11.09 10.76 -13.98
C GLY A 94 10.68 12.16 -14.44
N ARG A 95 10.55 13.05 -13.46
CA ARG A 95 10.17 14.43 -13.71
C ARG A 95 11.31 15.22 -14.38
N HIS A 96 10.94 16.26 -15.11
CA HIS A 96 11.89 17.22 -15.69
C HIS A 96 12.19 18.38 -14.75
N THR A 97 11.29 18.64 -13.82
CA THR A 97 11.32 19.82 -12.95
C THR A 97 11.33 19.41 -11.47
N PRO A 98 11.84 20.28 -10.58
CA PRO A 98 11.78 20.00 -9.15
C PRO A 98 10.34 20.07 -8.63
N PHE A 99 10.13 19.55 -7.42
CA PHE A 99 8.88 19.76 -6.71
C PHE A 99 9.15 20.34 -5.32
N PHE A 100 8.10 20.87 -4.71
CA PHE A 100 8.15 21.58 -3.45
C PHE A 100 7.22 20.93 -2.42
N SER A 101 7.34 21.37 -1.17
CA SER A 101 6.42 20.95 -0.12
C SER A 101 4.98 21.24 -0.57
N GLY A 102 4.10 20.30 -0.28
CA GLY A 102 2.73 20.34 -0.78
C GLY A 102 2.51 19.59 -2.09
N TYR A 103 3.56 19.04 -2.68
CA TYR A 103 3.45 18.18 -3.85
C TYR A 103 2.51 17.01 -3.55
N ARG A 104 1.59 16.75 -4.46
CA ARG A 104 0.50 15.81 -4.22
C ARG A 104 0.43 14.72 -5.30
N PRO A 105 1.38 13.77 -5.28
CA PRO A 105 1.41 12.66 -6.22
C PRO A 105 0.51 11.50 -5.74
N GLN A 106 0.61 10.39 -6.44
CA GLN A 106 0.03 9.12 -6.02
C GLN A 106 1.13 8.23 -5.45
N PHE A 107 0.78 7.49 -4.42
CA PHE A 107 1.66 6.49 -3.80
C PHE A 107 1.14 5.12 -4.17
N TYR A 108 1.91 4.39 -4.96
CA TYR A 108 1.56 3.03 -5.35
C TYR A 108 2.06 2.07 -4.27
N VAL A 109 1.12 1.55 -3.50
CA VAL A 109 1.40 0.68 -2.38
C VAL A 109 0.63 -0.62 -2.59
N ARG A 110 1.32 -1.76 -2.53
CA ARG A 110 0.74 -3.08 -2.79
C ARG A 110 0.11 -3.15 -4.17
N THR A 111 -1.19 -2.93 -4.29
CA THR A 111 -1.94 -3.15 -5.52
C THR A 111 -2.67 -1.91 -6.03
N THR A 112 -2.53 -0.77 -5.37
CA THR A 112 -3.30 0.42 -5.76
C THR A 112 -2.54 1.72 -5.53
N ASP A 113 -2.93 2.75 -6.28
CA ASP A 113 -2.47 4.12 -6.08
C ASP A 113 -3.36 4.82 -5.07
N VAL A 114 -2.74 5.55 -4.14
CA VAL A 114 -3.44 6.40 -3.18
C VAL A 114 -2.84 7.80 -3.26
N THR A 115 -3.69 8.80 -3.42
CA THR A 115 -3.24 10.19 -3.44
C THR A 115 -2.76 10.60 -2.05
N GLY A 116 -1.62 11.27 -2.01
CA GLY A 116 -1.09 11.79 -0.76
C GLY A 116 -0.29 13.05 -0.97
N THR A 117 -0.09 13.81 0.10
CA THR A 117 0.67 15.06 0.09
C THR A 117 2.02 14.83 0.76
N ILE A 118 3.09 15.28 0.12
CA ILE A 118 4.41 15.33 0.74
C ILE A 118 4.45 16.63 1.53
N THR A 119 4.41 16.51 2.85
CA THR A 119 4.28 17.65 3.75
C THR A 119 5.62 18.23 4.18
N LYS A 120 6.67 17.40 4.19
CA LYS A 120 7.98 17.79 4.68
C LYS A 120 9.04 16.90 4.06
N PHE A 121 10.20 17.45 3.77
CA PHE A 121 11.34 16.66 3.34
C PHE A 121 12.66 17.28 3.81
N THR A 122 13.67 16.41 3.96
CA THR A 122 15.03 16.78 4.35
C THR A 122 16.03 16.10 3.43
N ALA A 123 17.17 16.73 3.24
CA ALA A 123 18.26 16.12 2.49
C ALA A 123 18.90 14.96 3.28
N ASP A 124 19.75 14.17 2.62
CA ASP A 124 20.43 13.03 3.23
C ASP A 124 21.26 13.42 4.47
N ASP A 125 21.81 14.62 4.51
CA ASP A 125 22.59 15.11 5.63
C ASP A 125 21.75 15.60 6.82
N GLY A 126 20.41 15.50 6.68
CA GLY A 126 19.47 15.95 7.73
C GLY A 126 19.09 17.41 7.65
N SER A 127 19.66 18.20 6.74
CA SER A 127 19.29 19.61 6.58
C SER A 127 17.91 19.74 5.95
N ALA A 128 17.18 20.79 6.34
CA ALA A 128 15.89 21.08 5.75
C ALA A 128 16.05 21.42 4.26
N ALA A 129 15.17 20.88 3.43
CA ALA A 129 15.15 21.15 2.01
C ALA A 129 13.83 21.83 1.64
N GLU A 130 13.86 22.79 0.74
CA GLU A 130 12.66 23.49 0.27
C GLU A 130 12.16 22.93 -1.05
N MET A 131 13.05 22.31 -1.82
CA MET A 131 12.68 21.66 -3.08
C MET A 131 13.47 20.37 -3.28
N VAL A 132 12.93 19.50 -4.12
CA VAL A 132 13.54 18.22 -4.47
C VAL A 132 13.75 18.18 -5.98
N MET A 133 14.99 17.88 -6.37
CA MET A 133 15.38 17.79 -7.78
C MET A 133 15.30 16.34 -8.25
N PRO A 134 15.04 16.12 -9.55
CA PRO A 134 15.22 14.77 -10.12
C PRO A 134 16.62 14.26 -9.84
N GLY A 135 16.72 13.00 -9.37
CA GLY A 135 17.97 12.37 -8.97
C GLY A 135 18.33 12.49 -7.49
N ASP A 136 17.56 13.25 -6.73
CA ASP A 136 17.80 13.43 -5.29
C ASP A 136 17.37 12.22 -4.48
N ARG A 137 18.09 11.98 -3.39
CA ARG A 137 17.67 11.08 -2.30
C ARG A 137 17.30 11.94 -1.13
N ILE A 138 16.11 11.70 -0.59
CA ILE A 138 15.57 12.52 0.49
C ILE A 138 14.85 11.67 1.53
N LYS A 139 14.68 12.26 2.71
CA LYS A 139 13.73 11.77 3.71
C LYS A 139 12.50 12.66 3.64
N MET A 140 11.33 12.06 3.65
CA MET A 140 10.09 12.83 3.56
C MET A 140 9.04 12.33 4.52
N SER A 141 8.06 13.21 4.82
CA SER A 141 6.82 12.86 5.48
C SER A 141 5.70 12.97 4.47
N ALA A 142 4.79 12.01 4.50
CA ALA A 142 3.64 11.97 3.60
C ALA A 142 2.35 11.78 4.39
N GLN A 143 1.28 12.37 3.87
CA GLN A 143 -0.07 12.20 4.39
C GLN A 143 -0.97 11.73 3.27
N LEU A 144 -1.53 10.54 3.41
CA LEU A 144 -2.44 9.94 2.44
C LEU A 144 -3.87 10.41 2.67
N ILE A 145 -4.65 10.49 1.60
CA ILE A 145 -6.06 10.89 1.71
C ILE A 145 -6.95 9.78 2.29
N ASN A 146 -6.51 8.54 2.19
CA ASN A 146 -7.22 7.37 2.74
C ASN A 146 -6.25 6.52 3.54
N PRO A 147 -6.72 5.88 4.64
CA PRO A 147 -5.87 4.94 5.36
C PRO A 147 -5.63 3.68 4.52
N ILE A 148 -4.42 3.16 4.58
CA ILE A 148 -4.05 1.92 3.89
C ILE A 148 -3.22 1.03 4.82
N ALA A 149 -3.16 -0.25 4.48
CA ALA A 149 -2.32 -1.20 5.18
C ALA A 149 -0.87 -0.97 4.78
N ILE A 150 -0.15 -0.21 5.58
CA ILE A 150 1.25 0.13 5.35
C ILE A 150 2.06 -0.13 6.63
N GLU A 151 3.29 -0.63 6.46
CA GLU A 151 4.17 -0.98 7.57
C GLU A 151 5.57 -0.42 7.35
N GLN A 152 6.31 -0.27 8.44
CA GLN A 152 7.73 0.09 8.38
C GLN A 152 8.50 -0.97 7.56
N GLY A 153 9.41 -0.50 6.69
CA GLY A 153 10.18 -1.36 5.81
C GLY A 153 9.52 -1.67 4.48
N MET A 154 8.26 -1.29 4.31
CA MET A 154 7.52 -1.53 3.09
C MET A 154 7.96 -0.61 1.96
N ARG A 155 8.06 -1.15 0.76
CA ARG A 155 8.43 -0.38 -0.44
C ARG A 155 7.19 0.14 -1.15
N PHE A 156 7.34 1.30 -1.78
CA PHE A 156 6.29 1.91 -2.58
C PHE A 156 6.89 2.69 -3.74
N ALA A 157 6.06 3.02 -4.71
CA ALA A 157 6.44 3.91 -5.81
C ALA A 157 5.67 5.23 -5.70
N ILE A 158 6.28 6.32 -6.15
CA ILE A 158 5.62 7.61 -6.30
C ILE A 158 5.29 7.76 -7.78
N ARG A 159 4.04 8.05 -8.08
CA ARG A 159 3.53 8.12 -9.45
C ARG A 159 2.84 9.44 -9.72
N GLU A 160 3.00 9.92 -10.94
CA GLU A 160 2.36 11.13 -11.41
C GLU A 160 1.80 10.85 -12.81
N GLY A 161 0.48 10.94 -12.96
CA GLY A 161 -0.17 10.65 -14.23
C GLY A 161 0.07 9.23 -14.74
N GLY A 162 0.16 8.24 -13.84
CA GLY A 162 0.41 6.85 -14.22
C GLY A 162 1.87 6.51 -14.47
N ARG A 163 2.78 7.48 -14.33
CA ARG A 163 4.21 7.32 -14.57
C ARG A 163 4.96 7.33 -13.23
N THR A 164 5.89 6.40 -13.04
CA THR A 164 6.72 6.36 -11.83
C THR A 164 7.74 7.48 -11.86
N VAL A 165 7.74 8.31 -10.82
CA VAL A 165 8.68 9.43 -10.66
C VAL A 165 9.60 9.27 -9.46
N GLY A 166 9.35 8.28 -8.62
CA GLY A 166 10.19 7.99 -7.46
C GLY A 166 9.89 6.63 -6.86
N ALA A 167 10.75 6.21 -5.95
CA ALA A 167 10.59 4.97 -5.21
C ALA A 167 11.10 5.17 -3.79
N GLY A 168 10.47 4.52 -2.84
CA GLY A 168 10.83 4.70 -1.45
C GLY A 168 10.57 3.50 -0.56
N VAL A 169 11.03 3.63 0.67
CA VAL A 169 10.84 2.65 1.73
C VAL A 169 10.31 3.39 2.96
N VAL A 170 9.26 2.87 3.56
CA VAL A 170 8.68 3.44 4.78
C VAL A 170 9.67 3.26 5.92
N SER A 171 10.13 4.36 6.51
CA SER A 171 11.08 4.34 7.61
C SER A 171 10.40 4.40 8.98
N LYS A 172 9.23 5.04 9.04
CA LYS A 172 8.49 5.19 10.31
C LYS A 172 7.01 5.44 10.04
N ILE A 173 6.15 4.83 10.83
CA ILE A 173 4.71 5.11 10.83
C ILE A 173 4.45 6.20 11.85
N LEU A 174 3.71 7.25 11.46
CA LEU A 174 3.36 8.37 12.32
C LEU A 174 1.92 8.27 12.83
N GLU A 175 0.99 7.88 11.94
CA GLU A 175 -0.42 7.79 12.33
C GLU A 175 -1.25 6.90 11.39
#